data_6424725389e4aaa74c248d447d86c85e
#
_entry.id   6424725389e4aaa74c248d447d86c85e
#
_cell.length_a   1.000
_cell.length_b   1.000
_cell.length_c   1.000
_cell.angle_alpha   90.00
_cell.angle_beta   90.00
_cell.angle_gamma   90.00
#
_symmetry.space_group_name_H-M   'P 1'
#
loop_
_entity.id
_entity.type
_entity.pdbx_description
1 polymer ?
#
loop_
_entity_poly.entity_id
_entity_poly.type
_entity_poly.pdbx_seq_one_letter_code
_entity_poly.pdbx_strand_id
1 'polypeptide(L)'
;LMDKSYQIVQNPAPGKHVVKFCGDTAVFSLSLSHPKNGTAWVRTNIGQAKTIRREIIREVEHQETPLGKAWFDIPMKRIDDLLFQVTLPLCEVGHFEAKCFFLKENEVIPIWPPGPNTVINVDLADACCANIIYNAFVRQFGPNKKVTAALSAADEQYVRSLDNLGYSVIPPSGTFRDLIKELDFIIGELGCRILMLLPIHPTPTTYGPMGRFGSPYAALSFTTVDPALAEFDPHATPLEQFIELIDAVHQRNAKIMIDIAINHTGWAASLHETHPQWLVRGPQGKIEVPGAWGVRWEDLTKLDYSHHDLWQYMANVFLTWCNRGVDGFRCDAGYMI
;
A
#
# COMPACT_ATOMS: atom_id res chain seq x y z
N LEU A 1 -21.90 -27.20 -40.47
CA LEU A 1 -20.47 -26.87 -40.49
C LEU A 1 -20.29 -25.82 -39.43
N MET A 2 -19.82 -26.18 -38.20
CA MET A 2 -19.43 -25.22 -37.15
C MET A 2 -18.26 -24.44 -37.71
N ASP A 3 -18.45 -23.12 -37.88
CA ASP A 3 -17.43 -22.17 -38.22
C ASP A 3 -16.33 -22.29 -37.16
N LYS A 4 -15.13 -22.72 -37.57
CA LYS A 4 -13.98 -22.75 -36.64
C LYS A 4 -13.86 -21.33 -36.09
N SER A 5 -14.15 -21.18 -34.81
CA SER A 5 -14.22 -19.89 -34.13
C SER A 5 -13.04 -19.01 -34.53
N TYR A 6 -13.34 -17.89 -35.16
CA TYR A 6 -12.35 -16.92 -35.55
C TYR A 6 -11.59 -16.47 -34.30
N GLN A 7 -10.31 -16.77 -34.25
CA GLN A 7 -9.48 -16.49 -33.07
C GLN A 7 -8.63 -15.26 -33.31
N ILE A 8 -8.56 -14.46 -32.27
CA ILE A 8 -7.68 -13.31 -32.21
C ILE A 8 -6.76 -13.44 -31.00
N VAL A 9 -5.52 -12.99 -31.12
CA VAL A 9 -4.51 -13.06 -30.07
C VAL A 9 -3.97 -11.67 -29.80
N GLN A 10 -4.07 -11.23 -28.57
CA GLN A 10 -3.56 -9.95 -28.10
C GLN A 10 -2.19 -10.13 -27.45
N ASN A 11 -1.29 -9.15 -27.65
CA ASN A 11 -0.07 -9.01 -26.87
C ASN A 11 0.10 -7.54 -26.42
N PRO A 12 0.33 -7.27 -25.11
CA PRO A 12 0.41 -8.20 -23.97
C PRO A 12 -0.88 -9.00 -23.80
N ALA A 13 -0.74 -10.28 -23.42
CA ALA A 13 -1.88 -11.20 -23.31
C ALA A 13 -2.92 -10.69 -22.29
N PRO A 14 -4.23 -10.99 -22.51
CA PRO A 14 -5.26 -10.71 -21.52
C PRO A 14 -4.90 -11.30 -20.15
N GLY A 15 -5.13 -10.53 -19.08
CA GLY A 15 -4.79 -10.91 -17.70
C GLY A 15 -3.32 -10.74 -17.33
N LYS A 16 -2.46 -10.32 -18.25
CA LYS A 16 -1.06 -10.03 -17.93
C LYS A 16 -0.96 -8.70 -17.15
N HIS A 17 -0.12 -8.70 -16.13
CA HIS A 17 0.28 -7.49 -15.40
C HIS A 17 1.63 -7.01 -15.94
N VAL A 18 1.69 -5.74 -16.31
CA VAL A 18 2.88 -5.09 -16.88
C VAL A 18 3.23 -3.89 -16.01
N VAL A 19 4.48 -3.78 -15.57
CA VAL A 19 5.01 -2.61 -14.90
C VAL A 19 5.77 -1.76 -15.92
N LYS A 20 5.49 -0.48 -15.93
CA LYS A 20 6.07 0.55 -16.79
C LYS A 20 6.33 1.81 -15.99
N PHE A 21 6.99 2.78 -16.59
CA PHE A 21 7.32 4.04 -15.94
C PHE A 21 6.85 5.23 -16.78
N CYS A 22 6.56 6.35 -16.13
CA CYS A 22 6.24 7.59 -16.85
C CYS A 22 7.35 7.92 -17.86
N GLY A 23 6.94 8.19 -19.12
CA GLY A 23 7.86 8.37 -20.24
C GLY A 23 8.07 7.12 -21.09
N ASP A 24 7.70 5.93 -20.60
CA ASP A 24 7.67 4.71 -21.40
C ASP A 24 6.50 4.71 -22.41
N THR A 25 6.48 3.68 -23.25
CA THR A 25 5.36 3.38 -24.12
C THR A 25 4.79 1.99 -23.85
N ALA A 26 3.49 1.85 -24.05
CA ALA A 26 2.80 0.56 -24.11
C ALA A 26 2.47 0.22 -25.56
N VAL A 27 2.98 -0.91 -26.01
CA VAL A 27 2.72 -1.41 -27.37
C VAL A 27 1.68 -2.53 -27.25
N PHE A 28 0.55 -2.37 -27.93
CA PHE A 28 -0.47 -3.40 -28.08
C PHE A 28 -0.47 -3.92 -29.51
N SER A 29 -0.51 -5.24 -29.67
CA SER A 29 -0.71 -5.89 -30.96
C SER A 29 -1.87 -6.87 -30.89
N LEU A 30 -2.57 -6.99 -32.00
CA LEU A 30 -3.68 -7.92 -32.19
C LEU A 30 -3.44 -8.72 -33.46
N SER A 31 -3.27 -10.03 -33.32
CA SER A 31 -3.08 -10.95 -34.44
C SER A 31 -4.38 -11.70 -34.72
N LEU A 32 -4.67 -11.85 -36.02
CA LEU A 32 -5.83 -12.58 -36.52
C LEU A 32 -5.43 -14.01 -36.93
N SER A 33 -6.30 -14.99 -36.71
CA SER A 33 -6.05 -16.37 -37.15
C SER A 33 -5.99 -16.54 -38.69
N HIS A 34 -6.67 -15.69 -39.42
CA HIS A 34 -6.66 -15.61 -40.88
C HIS A 34 -7.09 -14.22 -41.34
N PRO A 35 -6.72 -13.78 -42.53
CA PRO A 35 -7.05 -12.46 -43.05
C PRO A 35 -8.55 -12.19 -43.07
N LYS A 36 -8.96 -11.01 -42.57
CA LYS A 36 -10.34 -10.56 -42.56
C LYS A 36 -10.39 -9.05 -42.74
N ASN A 37 -11.39 -8.57 -43.49
CA ASN A 37 -11.67 -7.14 -43.56
C ASN A 37 -12.30 -6.67 -42.24
N GLY A 38 -11.85 -5.53 -41.74
CA GLY A 38 -12.30 -4.93 -40.51
C GLY A 38 -11.27 -4.01 -39.89
N THR A 39 -11.55 -3.56 -38.68
CA THR A 39 -10.71 -2.65 -37.91
C THR A 39 -10.42 -3.23 -36.53
N ALA A 40 -9.24 -2.97 -36.02
CA ALA A 40 -8.86 -3.32 -34.65
C ALA A 40 -8.74 -2.09 -33.78
N TRP A 41 -9.07 -2.26 -32.55
CA TRP A 41 -9.13 -1.19 -31.55
C TRP A 41 -8.56 -1.70 -30.21
N VAL A 42 -8.03 -0.79 -29.42
CA VAL A 42 -7.75 -1.03 -28.00
C VAL A 42 -8.68 -0.18 -27.15
N ARG A 43 -9.46 -0.83 -26.30
CA ARG A 43 -10.24 -0.17 -25.23
C ARG A 43 -9.34 -0.04 -24.01
N THR A 44 -9.20 1.17 -23.48
CA THR A 44 -8.28 1.46 -22.39
C THR A 44 -8.72 2.69 -21.62
N ASN A 45 -8.17 2.83 -20.41
CA ASN A 45 -8.25 4.02 -19.57
C ASN A 45 -6.87 4.68 -19.33
N ILE A 46 -5.84 4.32 -20.12
CA ILE A 46 -4.52 4.96 -20.07
C ILE A 46 -4.64 6.46 -20.33
N GLY A 47 -3.96 7.28 -19.51
CA GLY A 47 -4.03 8.74 -19.62
C GLY A 47 -5.28 9.36 -18.95
N GLN A 48 -6.03 8.59 -18.18
CA GLN A 48 -7.23 9.04 -17.46
C GLN A 48 -7.10 8.90 -15.93
N ALA A 49 -5.87 8.96 -15.40
CA ALA A 49 -5.60 8.77 -13.97
C ALA A 49 -6.46 9.67 -13.07
N LYS A 50 -6.68 10.93 -13.48
CA LYS A 50 -7.52 11.88 -12.74
C LYS A 50 -9.00 11.46 -12.71
N THR A 51 -9.53 10.97 -13.81
CA THR A 51 -10.92 10.51 -13.93
C THR A 51 -11.13 9.23 -13.11
N ILE A 52 -10.20 8.26 -13.25
CA ILE A 52 -10.21 7.00 -12.49
C ILE A 52 -10.22 7.32 -10.98
N ARG A 53 -9.29 8.16 -10.53
CA ARG A 53 -9.15 8.53 -9.13
C ARG A 53 -10.41 9.19 -8.57
N ARG A 54 -11.07 10.06 -9.36
CA ARG A 54 -12.33 10.67 -8.96
C ARG A 54 -13.47 9.65 -8.86
N GLU A 55 -13.55 8.68 -9.75
CA GLU A 55 -14.56 7.62 -9.68
C GLU A 55 -14.35 6.74 -8.45
N ILE A 56 -13.10 6.34 -8.16
CA ILE A 56 -12.76 5.57 -6.95
C ILE A 56 -13.13 6.34 -5.68
N ILE A 57 -12.78 7.63 -5.60
CA ILE A 57 -13.13 8.46 -4.43
C ILE A 57 -14.65 8.52 -4.24
N ARG A 58 -15.41 8.73 -5.30
CA ARG A 58 -16.88 8.77 -5.23
C ARG A 58 -17.48 7.43 -4.83
N GLU A 59 -16.95 6.35 -5.35
CA GLU A 59 -17.35 4.99 -4.96
C GLU A 59 -17.12 4.76 -3.46
N VAL A 60 -15.93 5.11 -2.96
CA VAL A 60 -15.54 4.90 -1.56
C VAL A 60 -16.27 5.85 -0.62
N GLU A 61 -16.33 7.15 -0.93
CA GLU A 61 -16.90 8.17 -0.04
C GLU A 61 -18.42 8.25 -0.10
N HIS A 62 -19.00 8.04 -1.29
CA HIS A 62 -20.42 8.28 -1.53
C HIS A 62 -21.19 7.04 -1.99
N GLN A 63 -20.52 5.88 -2.09
CA GLN A 63 -21.12 4.62 -2.60
C GLN A 63 -21.74 4.77 -3.99
N GLU A 64 -21.22 5.70 -4.80
CA GLU A 64 -21.65 5.90 -6.18
C GLU A 64 -21.12 4.77 -7.06
N THR A 65 -21.97 4.22 -7.93
CA THR A 65 -21.52 3.25 -8.93
C THR A 65 -20.60 3.91 -9.95
N PRO A 66 -19.38 3.35 -10.22
CA PRO A 66 -18.49 3.87 -11.24
C PRO A 66 -19.16 3.93 -12.61
N LEU A 67 -19.09 5.07 -13.27
CA LEU A 67 -19.73 5.29 -14.59
C LEU A 67 -18.84 4.86 -15.76
N GLY A 68 -17.58 4.50 -15.50
CA GLY A 68 -16.62 4.09 -16.52
C GLY A 68 -16.24 5.20 -17.50
N LYS A 69 -16.33 6.47 -17.10
CA LYS A 69 -16.03 7.64 -17.94
C LYS A 69 -14.58 7.73 -18.39
N ALA A 70 -13.69 6.97 -17.72
CA ALA A 70 -12.28 6.90 -18.08
C ALA A 70 -12.00 6.03 -19.31
N TRP A 71 -12.95 5.22 -19.75
CA TRP A 71 -12.77 4.26 -20.82
C TRP A 71 -13.02 4.86 -22.20
N PHE A 72 -12.15 4.57 -23.17
CA PHE A 72 -12.27 4.99 -24.56
C PHE A 72 -11.57 3.99 -25.50
N ASP A 73 -11.88 4.08 -26.77
CA ASP A 73 -11.37 3.18 -27.80
C ASP A 73 -10.38 3.93 -28.69
N ILE A 74 -9.19 3.34 -28.91
CA ILE A 74 -8.14 3.86 -29.78
C ILE A 74 -7.98 2.93 -30.98
N PRO A 75 -8.01 3.46 -32.22
CA PRO A 75 -7.81 2.63 -33.40
C PRO A 75 -6.39 2.10 -33.49
N MET A 76 -6.24 0.86 -33.88
CA MET A 76 -4.96 0.22 -34.16
C MET A 76 -4.62 0.30 -35.65
N LYS A 77 -3.35 0.56 -35.95
CA LYS A 77 -2.85 0.57 -37.33
C LYS A 77 -2.69 -0.85 -37.84
N ARG A 78 -3.21 -1.15 -39.03
CA ARG A 78 -2.95 -2.40 -39.73
C ARG A 78 -1.49 -2.41 -40.20
N ILE A 79 -0.71 -3.39 -39.79
CA ILE A 79 0.71 -3.59 -40.17
C ILE A 79 0.81 -4.50 -41.38
N ASP A 80 0.04 -5.60 -41.34
CA ASP A 80 -0.11 -6.55 -42.44
C ASP A 80 -1.51 -7.16 -42.45
N ASP A 81 -1.73 -8.23 -43.23
CA ASP A 81 -3.02 -8.88 -43.36
C ASP A 81 -3.54 -9.55 -42.06
N LEU A 82 -2.64 -9.85 -41.12
CA LEU A 82 -2.94 -10.56 -39.89
C LEU A 82 -2.67 -9.75 -38.63
N LEU A 83 -1.93 -8.65 -38.71
CA LEU A 83 -1.41 -7.93 -37.57
C LEU A 83 -1.87 -6.47 -37.52
N PHE A 84 -2.39 -6.07 -36.36
CA PHE A 84 -2.65 -4.68 -36.01
C PHE A 84 -1.81 -4.29 -34.80
N GLN A 85 -1.40 -3.02 -34.73
CA GLN A 85 -0.57 -2.51 -33.66
C GLN A 85 -0.92 -1.06 -33.31
N VAL A 86 -0.75 -0.71 -32.04
CA VAL A 86 -0.77 0.67 -31.55
C VAL A 86 0.29 0.85 -30.47
N THR A 87 0.89 2.02 -30.44
CA THR A 87 1.83 2.43 -29.39
C THR A 87 1.25 3.61 -28.64
N LEU A 88 1.10 3.49 -27.35
CA LEU A 88 0.51 4.51 -26.47
C LEU A 88 1.58 5.08 -25.54
N PRO A 89 1.73 6.41 -25.45
CA PRO A 89 2.62 7.02 -24.47
C PRO A 89 2.05 6.88 -23.07
N LEU A 90 2.91 6.66 -22.09
CA LEU A 90 2.57 6.55 -20.67
C LEU A 90 3.02 7.82 -19.95
N CYS A 91 2.13 8.80 -19.87
CA CYS A 91 2.45 10.14 -19.34
C CYS A 91 1.98 10.36 -17.90
N GLU A 92 1.23 9.42 -17.33
CA GLU A 92 0.65 9.54 -15.99
C GLU A 92 0.94 8.29 -15.17
N VAL A 93 1.22 8.51 -13.88
CA VAL A 93 1.30 7.45 -12.88
C VAL A 93 -0.09 6.93 -12.57
N GLY A 94 -0.24 5.61 -12.50
CA GLY A 94 -1.51 5.01 -12.16
C GLY A 94 -1.61 3.54 -12.47
N HIS A 95 -2.75 2.99 -12.12
CA HIS A 95 -3.19 1.65 -12.48
C HIS A 95 -4.15 1.75 -13.65
N PHE A 96 -3.76 1.22 -14.78
CA PHE A 96 -4.54 1.28 -16.02
C PHE A 96 -4.84 -0.12 -16.53
N GLU A 97 -5.87 -0.19 -17.35
CA GLU A 97 -6.26 -1.43 -17.99
C GLU A 97 -6.46 -1.22 -19.50
N ALA A 98 -6.24 -2.30 -20.25
CA ALA A 98 -6.47 -2.29 -21.69
C ALA A 98 -6.88 -3.66 -22.21
N LYS A 99 -7.70 -3.67 -23.26
CA LYS A 99 -8.05 -4.87 -24.01
C LYS A 99 -8.30 -4.54 -25.47
N CYS A 100 -7.70 -5.32 -26.37
CA CYS A 100 -7.93 -5.16 -27.79
C CYS A 100 -9.19 -5.87 -28.23
N PHE A 101 -9.80 -5.38 -29.32
CA PHE A 101 -10.88 -6.06 -30.00
C PHE A 101 -10.82 -5.85 -31.51
N PHE A 102 -11.43 -6.75 -32.25
CA PHE A 102 -11.56 -6.68 -33.71
C PHE A 102 -13.03 -6.51 -34.08
N LEU A 103 -13.30 -5.57 -34.95
CA LEU A 103 -14.62 -5.32 -35.54
C LEU A 103 -14.56 -5.66 -37.03
N LYS A 104 -15.27 -6.71 -37.44
CA LYS A 104 -15.36 -7.09 -38.86
C LYS A 104 -16.12 -6.03 -39.63
N GLU A 105 -15.81 -5.90 -40.89
CA GLU A 105 -16.51 -5.00 -41.81
C GLU A 105 -18.00 -5.34 -41.85
N ASN A 106 -18.85 -4.32 -41.74
CA ASN A 106 -20.33 -4.42 -41.70
C ASN A 106 -20.88 -5.19 -40.47
N GLU A 107 -20.09 -5.51 -39.46
CA GLU A 107 -20.56 -6.05 -38.18
C GLU A 107 -20.46 -4.97 -37.07
N VAL A 108 -21.40 -5.02 -36.13
CA VAL A 108 -21.42 -4.09 -34.96
C VAL A 108 -20.96 -4.76 -33.67
N ILE A 109 -20.83 -6.10 -33.69
CA ILE A 109 -20.44 -6.86 -32.51
C ILE A 109 -18.93 -7.09 -32.55
N PRO A 110 -18.17 -6.54 -31.59
CA PRO A 110 -16.73 -6.75 -31.52
C PRO A 110 -16.36 -8.17 -31.08
N ILE A 111 -15.27 -8.67 -31.62
CA ILE A 111 -14.66 -9.93 -31.20
C ILE A 111 -13.57 -9.57 -30.19
N TRP A 112 -13.65 -10.13 -28.99
CA TRP A 112 -12.69 -9.97 -27.92
C TRP A 112 -11.85 -11.21 -27.70
N PRO A 113 -10.54 -11.07 -27.39
CA PRO A 113 -9.75 -12.19 -26.94
C PRO A 113 -10.27 -12.65 -25.57
N PRO A 114 -10.26 -13.96 -25.26
CA PRO A 114 -10.72 -14.46 -23.98
C PRO A 114 -9.82 -14.02 -22.83
N GLY A 115 -10.39 -13.89 -21.62
CA GLY A 115 -9.67 -13.51 -20.41
C GLY A 115 -9.97 -12.09 -19.95
N PRO A 116 -9.43 -11.67 -18.78
CA PRO A 116 -9.60 -10.33 -18.23
C PRO A 116 -8.78 -9.29 -18.99
N ASN A 117 -8.91 -8.02 -18.62
CA ASN A 117 -8.09 -6.94 -19.20
C ASN A 117 -6.60 -7.13 -18.87
N THR A 118 -5.73 -6.64 -19.73
CA THR A 118 -4.32 -6.47 -19.41
C THR A 118 -4.16 -5.30 -18.46
N VAL A 119 -3.44 -5.49 -17.38
CA VAL A 119 -3.17 -4.45 -16.37
C VAL A 119 -1.82 -3.79 -16.67
N ILE A 120 -1.79 -2.45 -16.66
CA ILE A 120 -0.59 -1.65 -16.85
C ILE A 120 -0.42 -0.74 -15.63
N ASN A 121 0.52 -1.10 -14.75
CA ASN A 121 0.95 -0.25 -13.65
C ASN A 121 2.04 0.68 -14.14
N VAL A 122 1.82 1.98 -14.04
CA VAL A 122 2.77 3.01 -14.43
C VAL A 122 3.26 3.72 -13.18
N ASP A 123 4.55 3.58 -12.90
CA ASP A 123 5.22 4.23 -11.77
C ASP A 123 5.93 5.52 -12.20
N LEU A 124 6.45 6.25 -11.23
CA LEU A 124 7.26 7.44 -11.49
C LEU A 124 8.51 7.07 -12.30
N ALA A 125 8.95 7.93 -13.20
CA ALA A 125 10.18 7.75 -13.97
C ALA A 125 11.40 7.51 -13.06
N ASP A 126 11.47 8.21 -11.95
CA ASP A 126 12.55 8.08 -10.95
C ASP A 126 12.57 6.70 -10.27
N ALA A 127 11.43 5.99 -10.28
CA ALA A 127 11.32 4.65 -9.75
C ALA A 127 11.93 3.58 -10.67
N CYS A 128 12.30 3.93 -11.91
CA CYS A 128 12.90 3.01 -12.88
C CYS A 128 14.29 2.50 -12.46
N CYS A 129 15.05 3.30 -11.73
CA CYS A 129 16.42 2.98 -11.33
C CYS A 129 16.48 2.45 -9.91
N ALA A 130 16.56 1.13 -9.78
CA ALA A 130 16.95 0.38 -8.60
C ALA A 130 16.56 1.05 -7.26
N ASN A 131 15.28 0.99 -6.91
CA ASN A 131 14.84 1.48 -5.61
C ASN A 131 15.28 0.52 -4.53
N ILE A 132 16.33 0.90 -3.81
CA ILE A 132 16.71 0.23 -2.59
C ILE A 132 15.85 0.82 -1.48
N ILE A 133 15.09 -0.05 -0.82
CA ILE A 133 14.27 0.31 0.32
C ILE A 133 15.08 0.07 1.59
N TYR A 134 15.27 1.11 2.39
CA TYR A 134 15.80 0.98 3.73
C TYR A 134 14.63 0.81 4.71
N ASN A 135 14.53 -0.36 5.33
CA ASN A 135 13.52 -0.62 6.35
C ASN A 135 14.04 -0.18 7.72
N ALA A 136 13.44 0.86 8.28
CA ALA A 136 13.84 1.45 9.55
C ALA A 136 12.82 1.14 10.67
N PHE A 137 13.31 0.59 11.76
CA PHE A 137 12.59 0.55 13.01
C PHE A 137 13.06 1.71 13.89
N VAL A 138 12.26 2.77 13.98
CA VAL A 138 12.64 4.04 14.63
C VAL A 138 13.20 3.83 16.03
N ARG A 139 12.61 2.92 16.81
CA ARG A 139 13.03 2.60 18.19
C ARG A 139 14.47 2.11 18.29
N GLN A 140 15.08 1.66 17.20
CA GLN A 140 16.45 1.14 17.18
C GLN A 140 17.52 2.21 16.93
N PHE A 141 17.12 3.44 16.71
CA PHE A 141 18.04 4.57 16.49
C PHE A 141 18.39 5.27 17.82
N GLY A 142 19.24 6.29 17.74
CA GLY A 142 19.63 7.09 18.90
C GLY A 142 20.30 6.26 20.00
N PRO A 143 19.82 6.32 21.24
CA PRO A 143 20.41 5.60 22.38
C PRO A 143 20.49 4.10 22.16
N ASN A 144 19.52 3.52 21.45
CA ASN A 144 19.43 2.07 21.21
C ASN A 144 20.39 1.56 20.13
N LYS A 145 20.91 2.43 19.27
CA LYS A 145 21.85 2.05 18.21
C LYS A 145 23.16 1.43 18.74
N LYS A 146 23.55 1.77 19.96
CA LYS A 146 24.79 1.32 20.60
C LYS A 146 24.59 0.38 21.77
N VAL A 147 23.35 0.05 22.13
CA VAL A 147 23.08 -0.77 23.31
C VAL A 147 23.25 -2.24 22.97
N THR A 148 24.44 -2.72 23.22
CA THR A 148 24.73 -4.16 23.38
C THR A 148 24.68 -4.58 24.84
N ALA A 149 24.55 -3.64 25.78
CA ALA A 149 24.57 -3.93 27.21
C ALA A 149 23.14 -4.29 27.68
N ALA A 150 22.97 -5.49 28.17
CA ALA A 150 21.87 -5.82 29.05
C ALA A 150 21.83 -4.82 30.23
N LEU A 151 20.63 -4.50 30.71
CA LEU A 151 20.49 -3.75 31.96
C LEU A 151 21.36 -4.41 33.03
N SER A 152 21.93 -3.61 33.93
CA SER A 152 22.61 -4.18 35.10
C SER A 152 21.60 -5.02 35.91
N ALA A 153 22.06 -6.04 36.61
CA ALA A 153 21.16 -6.86 37.45
C ALA A 153 20.38 -6.03 38.47
N ALA A 154 20.96 -4.92 38.95
CA ALA A 154 20.30 -3.98 39.83
C ALA A 154 19.18 -3.21 39.13
N ASP A 155 19.42 -2.74 37.90
CA ASP A 155 18.40 -2.02 37.10
C ASP A 155 17.28 -2.97 36.67
N GLU A 156 17.59 -4.22 36.30
CA GLU A 156 16.54 -5.23 36.03
C GLU A 156 15.67 -5.50 37.26
N GLN A 157 16.26 -5.62 38.43
CA GLN A 157 15.54 -5.86 39.67
C GLN A 157 14.66 -4.64 40.01
N TYR A 158 15.17 -3.43 39.83
CA TYR A 158 14.41 -2.20 40.03
C TYR A 158 13.22 -2.10 39.07
N VAL A 159 13.45 -2.35 37.80
CA VAL A 159 12.38 -2.36 36.77
C VAL A 159 11.31 -3.40 37.11
N ARG A 160 11.71 -4.63 37.48
CA ARG A 160 10.76 -5.69 37.93
C ARG A 160 9.96 -5.26 39.16
N SER A 161 10.57 -4.54 40.09
CA SER A 161 9.85 -4.04 41.25
C SER A 161 8.79 -3.01 40.91
N LEU A 162 9.05 -2.14 39.93
CA LEU A 162 8.09 -1.20 39.40
C LEU A 162 6.94 -1.90 38.63
N ASP A 163 7.27 -2.90 37.82
CA ASP A 163 6.26 -3.71 37.11
C ASP A 163 5.30 -4.40 38.12
N ASN A 164 5.83 -4.94 39.22
CA ASN A 164 5.04 -5.56 40.28
C ASN A 164 4.12 -4.57 41.01
N LEU A 165 4.46 -3.29 40.98
CA LEU A 165 3.62 -2.20 41.51
C LEU A 165 2.64 -1.64 40.48
N GLY A 166 2.60 -2.21 39.26
CA GLY A 166 1.69 -1.78 38.21
C GLY A 166 2.22 -0.61 37.35
N TYR A 167 3.50 -0.24 37.48
CA TYR A 167 4.14 0.77 36.66
C TYR A 167 4.82 0.12 35.46
N SER A 168 4.42 0.47 34.25
CA SER A 168 5.12 0.06 33.04
C SER A 168 6.31 0.98 32.79
N VAL A 169 7.54 0.42 32.92
CA VAL A 169 8.76 1.14 32.58
C VAL A 169 9.06 0.94 31.12
N ILE A 170 8.93 2.01 30.33
CA ILE A 170 9.32 2.03 28.92
C ILE A 170 10.79 2.44 28.83
N PRO A 171 11.68 1.59 28.27
CA PRO A 171 13.06 1.95 28.10
C PRO A 171 13.21 3.07 27.08
N PRO A 172 14.35 3.80 27.07
CA PRO A 172 14.61 4.80 26.05
C PRO A 172 14.43 4.25 24.65
N SER A 173 13.67 4.95 23.83
CA SER A 173 13.43 4.62 22.42
C SER A 173 14.19 5.59 21.53
N GLY A 174 14.62 5.14 20.35
CA GLY A 174 15.01 6.03 19.28
C GLY A 174 13.80 6.84 18.81
N THR A 175 14.06 8.03 18.31
CA THR A 175 13.06 9.00 17.90
C THR A 175 13.15 9.31 16.41
N PHE A 176 12.15 9.99 15.85
CA PHE A 176 12.19 10.47 14.46
C PHE A 176 13.40 11.39 14.24
N ARG A 177 13.72 12.25 15.20
CA ARG A 177 14.89 13.15 15.11
C ARG A 177 16.22 12.40 15.18
N ASP A 178 16.28 11.26 15.88
CA ASP A 178 17.46 10.40 15.81
C ASP A 178 17.62 9.77 14.44
N LEU A 179 16.53 9.35 13.80
CA LEU A 179 16.56 8.82 12.45
C LEU A 179 16.95 9.91 11.43
N ILE A 180 16.48 11.16 11.60
CA ILE A 180 16.88 12.29 10.74
C ILE A 180 18.40 12.47 10.71
N LYS A 181 19.09 12.27 11.83
CA LYS A 181 20.56 12.36 11.91
C LYS A 181 21.30 11.31 11.06
N GLU A 182 20.61 10.21 10.69
CA GLU A 182 21.19 9.12 9.89
C GLU A 182 20.82 9.20 8.39
N LEU A 183 20.01 10.15 7.99
CA LEU A 183 19.52 10.21 6.60
C LEU A 183 20.63 10.45 5.57
N ASP A 184 21.65 11.21 5.91
CA ASP A 184 22.79 11.44 5.01
C ASP A 184 23.56 10.15 4.73
N PHE A 185 23.68 9.27 5.72
CA PHE A 185 24.23 7.94 5.54
C PHE A 185 23.28 7.04 4.74
N ILE A 186 22.00 6.97 5.11
CA ILE A 186 21.03 6.07 4.50
C ILE A 186 20.77 6.45 3.03
N ILE A 187 20.52 7.73 2.75
CA ILE A 187 20.14 8.20 1.42
C ILE A 187 21.38 8.55 0.60
N GLY A 188 22.35 9.24 1.21
CA GLY A 188 23.56 9.72 0.54
C GLY A 188 24.59 8.62 0.32
N GLU A 189 25.06 7.95 1.37
CA GLU A 189 26.14 6.97 1.25
C GLU A 189 25.64 5.60 0.80
N LEU A 190 24.57 5.06 1.40
CA LEU A 190 24.00 3.78 0.99
C LEU A 190 23.18 3.86 -0.32
N GLY A 191 22.77 5.05 -0.73
CA GLY A 191 22.01 5.27 -1.95
C GLY A 191 20.55 4.76 -1.89
N CYS A 192 19.99 4.57 -0.69
CA CYS A 192 18.60 4.14 -0.54
C CYS A 192 17.64 5.28 -0.92
N ARG A 193 16.76 5.04 -1.87
CA ARG A 193 15.81 6.06 -2.36
C ARG A 193 14.45 6.02 -1.67
N ILE A 194 14.18 4.97 -0.92
CA ILE A 194 12.94 4.80 -0.17
C ILE A 194 13.30 4.47 1.28
N LEU A 195 12.79 5.27 2.20
CA LEU A 195 12.80 4.98 3.63
C LEU A 195 11.44 4.38 3.99
N MET A 196 11.40 3.12 4.39
CA MET A 196 10.19 2.47 4.88
C MET A 196 10.28 2.33 6.39
N LEU A 197 9.29 2.86 7.10
CA LEU A 197 9.21 2.75 8.55
C LEU A 197 8.32 1.57 8.95
N LEU A 198 8.76 0.78 9.94
CA LEU A 198 7.85 -0.09 10.67
C LEU A 198 6.71 0.75 11.25
N PRO A 199 5.57 0.13 11.64
CA PRO A 199 4.41 0.89 12.08
C PRO A 199 4.75 1.94 13.13
N ILE A 200 4.22 3.14 12.93
CA ILE A 200 4.48 4.33 13.77
C ILE A 200 3.33 4.64 14.74
N HIS A 201 2.34 3.75 14.77
CA HIS A 201 1.12 3.94 15.56
C HIS A 201 1.36 3.59 17.04
N PRO A 202 0.58 4.19 17.96
CA PRO A 202 0.61 3.79 19.38
C PRO A 202 0.28 2.32 19.53
N THR A 203 0.95 1.65 20.46
CA THR A 203 0.78 0.22 20.75
C THR A 203 0.56 -0.02 22.23
N PRO A 204 -0.18 -1.08 22.62
CA PRO A 204 -0.35 -1.43 24.03
C PRO A 204 0.94 -2.05 24.59
N THR A 205 1.54 -1.43 25.59
CA THR A 205 2.78 -1.89 26.20
C THR A 205 2.60 -3.11 27.11
N THR A 206 1.39 -3.33 27.61
CA THR A 206 1.06 -4.40 28.58
C THR A 206 0.76 -5.75 27.92
N TYR A 207 0.46 -5.78 26.62
CA TYR A 207 0.01 -7.00 25.91
C TYR A 207 0.98 -7.49 24.85
N GLY A 208 2.13 -6.87 24.71
CA GLY A 208 3.06 -7.22 23.67
C GLY A 208 3.98 -8.38 24.04
N PRO A 209 4.05 -9.46 23.24
CA PRO A 209 5.05 -10.51 23.44
C PRO A 209 6.47 -10.04 23.10
N MET A 210 6.60 -8.87 22.48
CA MET A 210 7.86 -8.31 21.97
C MET A 210 8.57 -7.39 22.99
N GLY A 211 8.34 -7.61 24.25
CA GLY A 211 8.97 -6.83 25.33
C GLY A 211 8.17 -5.59 25.72
N ARG A 212 8.82 -4.65 26.38
CA ARG A 212 8.18 -3.50 27.06
C ARG A 212 7.56 -2.47 26.12
N PHE A 213 7.95 -2.46 24.84
CA PHE A 213 7.34 -1.56 23.84
C PHE A 213 6.07 -2.11 23.22
N GLY A 214 5.77 -3.39 23.41
CA GLY A 214 4.72 -4.09 22.69
C GLY A 214 5.08 -4.33 21.20
N SER A 215 4.19 -4.99 20.48
CA SER A 215 4.34 -5.21 19.05
C SER A 215 4.04 -3.92 18.28
N PRO A 216 4.91 -3.48 17.36
CA PRO A 216 4.63 -2.31 16.51
C PRO A 216 3.40 -2.52 15.63
N TYR A 217 2.99 -3.76 15.39
CA TYR A 217 1.82 -4.12 14.59
C TYR A 217 0.51 -4.12 15.37
N ALA A 218 0.55 -3.94 16.69
CA ALA A 218 -0.64 -3.88 17.54
C ALA A 218 -1.17 -2.45 17.67
N ALA A 219 -1.61 -1.85 16.56
CA ALA A 219 -2.05 -0.46 16.52
C ALA A 219 -3.25 -0.20 17.42
N LEU A 220 -3.16 0.84 18.27
CA LEU A 220 -4.29 1.38 19.05
C LEU A 220 -5.11 2.41 18.26
N SER A 221 -4.48 3.07 17.31
CA SER A 221 -5.09 4.05 16.42
C SER A 221 -4.31 4.12 15.12
N PHE A 222 -4.99 4.08 13.98
CA PHE A 222 -4.36 4.11 12.66
C PHE A 222 -4.00 5.52 12.18
N THR A 223 -4.47 6.56 12.84
CA THR A 223 -4.25 7.96 12.43
C THR A 223 -3.38 8.76 13.40
N THR A 224 -2.89 8.12 14.44
CA THR A 224 -2.07 8.74 15.49
C THR A 224 -0.64 8.22 15.42
N VAL A 225 0.31 9.08 15.75
CA VAL A 225 1.73 8.74 15.91
C VAL A 225 1.99 8.34 17.34
N ASP A 226 2.80 7.28 17.55
CA ASP A 226 3.23 6.86 18.88
C ASP A 226 4.10 7.95 19.54
N PRO A 227 3.69 8.51 20.68
CA PRO A 227 4.47 9.52 21.39
C PRO A 227 5.88 9.05 21.78
N ALA A 228 6.08 7.73 21.96
CA ALA A 228 7.38 7.16 22.30
C ALA A 228 8.40 7.26 21.15
N LEU A 229 7.96 7.56 19.92
CA LEU A 229 8.82 7.77 18.75
C LEU A 229 9.23 9.25 18.57
N ALA A 230 8.83 10.14 19.47
CA ALA A 230 9.18 11.54 19.46
C ALA A 230 10.00 11.94 20.69
N GLU A 231 10.82 12.98 20.54
CA GLU A 231 11.49 13.62 21.67
C GLU A 231 10.48 14.48 22.45
N PHE A 232 10.70 14.63 23.74
CA PHE A 232 9.95 15.64 24.49
C PHE A 232 10.35 17.03 24.00
N ASP A 233 9.42 17.71 23.37
CA ASP A 233 9.58 19.06 22.87
C ASP A 233 8.29 19.86 23.14
N PRO A 234 8.34 20.96 23.94
CA PRO A 234 7.15 21.77 24.21
C PRO A 234 6.62 22.53 22.97
N HIS A 235 7.40 22.56 21.89
CA HIS A 235 7.09 23.30 20.66
C HIS A 235 6.73 22.40 19.47
N ALA A 236 6.87 21.08 19.58
CA ALA A 236 6.61 20.15 18.50
C ALA A 236 5.94 18.87 19.01
N THR A 237 4.75 18.58 18.53
CA THR A 237 4.01 17.35 18.80
C THR A 237 4.70 16.13 18.14
N PRO A 238 4.39 14.90 18.55
CA PRO A 238 4.87 13.71 17.85
C PRO A 238 4.54 13.67 16.36
N LEU A 239 3.36 14.18 15.97
CA LEU A 239 2.99 14.28 14.57
C LEU A 239 3.86 15.28 13.81
N GLU A 240 4.11 16.44 14.39
CA GLU A 240 4.98 17.46 13.79
C GLU A 240 6.40 16.94 13.62
N GLN A 241 6.95 16.21 14.60
CA GLN A 241 8.27 15.58 14.46
C GLN A 241 8.29 14.49 13.38
N PHE A 242 7.20 13.77 13.19
CA PHE A 242 7.08 12.85 12.06
C PHE A 242 7.05 13.60 10.71
N ILE A 243 6.37 14.75 10.63
CA ILE A 243 6.38 15.61 9.45
C ILE A 243 7.79 16.19 9.20
N GLU A 244 8.53 16.58 10.24
CA GLU A 244 9.95 16.95 10.13
C GLU A 244 10.78 15.84 9.45
N LEU A 245 10.55 14.58 9.80
CA LEU A 245 11.21 13.45 9.15
C LEU A 245 10.81 13.32 7.67
N ILE A 246 9.52 13.46 7.34
CA ILE A 246 9.04 13.43 5.95
C ILE A 246 9.75 14.51 5.14
N ASP A 247 9.76 15.73 5.63
CA ASP A 247 10.39 16.88 4.96
C ASP A 247 11.90 16.66 4.77
N ALA A 248 12.58 16.11 5.78
CA ALA A 248 14.01 15.83 5.71
C ALA A 248 14.33 14.73 4.66
N VAL A 249 13.46 13.74 4.49
CA VAL A 249 13.58 12.72 3.44
C VAL A 249 13.35 13.34 2.06
N HIS A 250 12.30 14.14 1.91
CA HIS A 250 11.96 14.79 0.64
C HIS A 250 13.03 15.79 0.19
N GLN A 251 13.63 16.54 1.12
CA GLN A 251 14.75 17.44 0.82
C GLN A 251 15.97 16.73 0.21
N ARG A 252 16.08 15.41 0.44
CA ARG A 252 17.12 14.54 -0.14
C ARG A 252 16.70 13.82 -1.41
N ASN A 253 15.57 14.22 -2.02
CA ASN A 253 14.97 13.57 -3.18
C ASN A 253 14.71 12.06 -2.98
N ALA A 254 14.39 11.67 -1.77
CA ALA A 254 13.97 10.30 -1.42
C ALA A 254 12.47 10.27 -1.08
N LYS A 255 11.93 9.08 -0.91
CA LYS A 255 10.54 8.81 -0.61
C LYS A 255 10.40 8.16 0.76
N ILE A 256 9.25 8.37 1.40
CA ILE A 256 8.93 7.76 2.68
C ILE A 256 7.70 6.89 2.57
N MET A 257 7.80 5.68 3.11
CA MET A 257 6.69 4.73 3.23
C MET A 257 6.46 4.39 4.70
N ILE A 258 5.24 4.07 5.05
CA ILE A 258 4.93 3.49 6.37
C ILE A 258 4.35 2.09 6.21
N ASP A 259 4.73 1.23 7.13
CA ASP A 259 4.14 -0.09 7.29
C ASP A 259 2.85 0.02 8.10
N ILE A 260 1.78 -0.58 7.61
CA ILE A 260 0.47 -0.54 8.25
C ILE A 260 -0.23 -1.89 8.15
N ALA A 261 -0.68 -2.41 9.29
CA ALA A 261 -1.44 -3.65 9.33
C ALA A 261 -2.93 -3.33 9.46
N ILE A 262 -3.67 -3.47 8.37
CA ILE A 262 -5.08 -3.07 8.31
C ILE A 262 -6.07 -4.19 8.60
N ASN A 263 -5.62 -5.43 8.76
CA ASN A 263 -6.48 -6.59 9.04
C ASN A 263 -6.74 -6.84 10.54
N HIS A 264 -6.06 -6.10 11.42
CA HIS A 264 -6.17 -6.26 12.86
C HIS A 264 -5.83 -4.97 13.61
N THR A 265 -6.13 -4.95 14.90
CA THR A 265 -5.69 -3.90 15.85
C THR A 265 -4.98 -4.53 17.04
N GLY A 266 -4.35 -3.72 17.88
CA GLY A 266 -3.99 -4.12 19.23
C GLY A 266 -5.20 -4.18 20.16
N TRP A 267 -5.06 -4.87 21.30
CA TRP A 267 -6.05 -4.81 22.36
C TRP A 267 -6.19 -3.39 22.91
N ALA A 268 -7.41 -3.01 23.28
CA ALA A 268 -7.78 -1.67 23.72
C ALA A 268 -7.61 -0.57 22.65
N ALA A 269 -7.60 -0.94 21.36
CA ALA A 269 -7.67 0.04 20.28
C ALA A 269 -8.96 0.87 20.37
N SER A 270 -8.90 2.12 19.89
CA SER A 270 -10.05 3.04 19.89
C SER A 270 -11.28 2.46 19.18
N LEU A 271 -11.05 1.62 18.17
CA LEU A 271 -12.12 0.92 17.43
C LEU A 271 -12.93 -0.05 18.30
N HIS A 272 -12.35 -0.57 19.39
CA HIS A 272 -13.07 -1.47 20.30
C HIS A 272 -14.25 -0.76 21.02
N GLU A 273 -14.12 0.54 21.25
CA GLU A 273 -15.15 1.37 21.88
C GLU A 273 -16.06 2.02 20.84
N THR A 274 -15.47 2.56 19.78
CA THR A 274 -16.21 3.35 18.79
C THR A 274 -16.97 2.49 17.79
N HIS A 275 -16.42 1.34 17.41
CA HIS A 275 -16.96 0.44 16.37
C HIS A 275 -16.79 -1.03 16.77
N PRO A 276 -17.34 -1.49 17.90
CA PRO A 276 -17.17 -2.87 18.39
C PRO A 276 -17.71 -3.93 17.40
N GLN A 277 -18.61 -3.55 16.50
CA GLN A 277 -19.14 -4.41 15.44
C GLN A 277 -18.11 -4.75 14.36
N TRP A 278 -17.04 -3.98 14.22
CA TRP A 278 -15.98 -4.25 13.24
C TRP A 278 -14.98 -5.32 13.73
N LEU A 279 -15.19 -5.89 14.91
CA LEU A 279 -14.34 -6.94 15.44
C LEU A 279 -14.96 -8.31 15.18
N VAL A 280 -14.20 -9.22 14.58
CA VAL A 280 -14.64 -10.60 14.38
C VAL A 280 -14.89 -11.24 15.74
N ARG A 281 -16.05 -11.87 15.89
CA ARG A 281 -16.41 -12.61 17.10
C ARG A 281 -16.73 -14.07 16.79
N GLY A 282 -16.18 -14.93 17.61
CA GLY A 282 -16.48 -16.36 17.57
C GLY A 282 -17.87 -16.70 18.13
N PRO A 283 -18.28 -17.97 18.07
CA PRO A 283 -19.61 -18.42 18.47
C PRO A 283 -20.00 -18.08 19.91
N GLN A 284 -19.03 -17.86 20.78
CA GLN A 284 -19.23 -17.48 22.19
C GLN A 284 -19.19 -15.97 22.43
N GLY A 285 -19.18 -15.15 21.37
CA GLY A 285 -19.10 -13.69 21.44
C GLY A 285 -17.72 -13.14 21.79
N LYS A 286 -16.70 -13.98 21.96
CA LYS A 286 -15.32 -13.56 22.21
C LYS A 286 -14.70 -12.99 20.93
N ILE A 287 -13.92 -11.92 21.09
CA ILE A 287 -13.14 -11.35 19.97
C ILE A 287 -12.15 -12.40 19.46
N GLU A 288 -12.09 -12.58 18.15
CA GLU A 288 -11.13 -13.48 17.52
C GLU A 288 -9.75 -12.82 17.38
N VAL A 289 -8.74 -13.68 17.53
CA VAL A 289 -7.33 -13.36 17.38
C VAL A 289 -6.90 -13.78 15.99
N PRO A 290 -6.25 -12.91 15.20
CA PRO A 290 -5.71 -13.31 13.90
C PRO A 290 -4.53 -14.26 14.06
N GLY A 291 -4.15 -14.90 12.96
CA GLY A 291 -3.00 -15.78 12.94
C GLY A 291 -2.76 -16.35 11.55
N ALA A 292 -1.54 -16.84 11.31
CA ALA A 292 -1.17 -17.49 10.07
C ALA A 292 -0.19 -18.65 10.34
N TRP A 293 -0.13 -19.61 9.43
CA TRP A 293 0.80 -20.75 9.47
C TRP A 293 0.80 -21.51 10.81
N GLY A 294 -0.38 -21.64 11.45
CA GLY A 294 -0.54 -22.34 12.72
C GLY A 294 -0.13 -21.53 13.95
N VAL A 295 0.27 -20.28 13.80
CA VAL A 295 0.60 -19.37 14.89
C VAL A 295 -0.54 -18.38 15.12
N ARG A 296 -1.00 -18.24 16.35
CA ARG A 296 -1.97 -17.22 16.77
C ARG A 296 -1.23 -16.01 17.31
N TRP A 297 -1.69 -14.82 16.93
CA TRP A 297 -1.13 -13.54 17.38
C TRP A 297 -1.99 -12.99 18.53
N GLU A 298 -1.75 -13.49 19.73
CA GLU A 298 -2.59 -13.25 20.90
C GLU A 298 -2.64 -11.78 21.38
N ASP A 299 -1.71 -10.96 20.93
CA ASP A 299 -1.64 -9.52 21.17
C ASP A 299 -2.49 -8.69 20.20
N LEU A 300 -3.20 -9.32 19.28
CA LEU A 300 -3.96 -8.68 18.21
C LEU A 300 -5.44 -9.06 18.25
N THR A 301 -6.29 -8.23 17.65
CA THR A 301 -7.72 -8.47 17.46
C THR A 301 -8.09 -8.34 15.98
N LYS A 302 -8.82 -9.32 15.45
CA LYS A 302 -9.15 -9.40 14.05
C LYS A 302 -10.27 -8.43 13.66
N LEU A 303 -10.10 -7.69 12.56
CA LEU A 303 -11.11 -6.83 11.97
C LEU A 303 -12.00 -7.60 10.99
N ASP A 304 -13.29 -7.23 10.95
CA ASP A 304 -14.32 -7.85 10.11
C ASP A 304 -14.63 -6.98 8.89
N TYR A 305 -14.01 -7.30 7.78
CA TYR A 305 -14.20 -6.61 6.50
C TYR A 305 -15.50 -6.96 5.78
N SER A 306 -16.41 -7.71 6.38
CA SER A 306 -17.79 -7.81 5.90
C SER A 306 -18.56 -6.47 6.09
N HIS A 307 -18.05 -5.58 6.94
CA HIS A 307 -18.58 -4.24 7.17
C HIS A 307 -18.02 -3.24 6.17
N HIS A 308 -18.87 -2.74 5.27
CA HIS A 308 -18.44 -1.81 4.21
C HIS A 308 -17.95 -0.44 4.75
N ASP A 309 -18.48 0.03 5.85
CA ASP A 309 -18.06 1.26 6.52
C ASP A 309 -16.62 1.16 7.09
N LEU A 310 -16.14 -0.04 7.43
CA LEU A 310 -14.74 -0.27 7.74
C LEU A 310 -13.82 0.00 6.54
N TRP A 311 -14.26 -0.34 5.32
CA TRP A 311 -13.50 -0.04 4.10
C TRP A 311 -13.32 1.47 3.92
N GLN A 312 -14.40 2.24 4.13
CA GLN A 312 -14.34 3.71 4.05
C GLN A 312 -13.42 4.29 5.11
N TYR A 313 -13.50 3.78 6.33
CA TYR A 313 -12.61 4.20 7.41
C TYR A 313 -11.14 3.96 7.04
N MET A 314 -10.79 2.77 6.54
CA MET A 314 -9.41 2.46 6.15
C MET A 314 -8.95 3.28 4.95
N ALA A 315 -9.81 3.51 3.96
CA ALA A 315 -9.49 4.43 2.87
C ALA A 315 -9.13 5.83 3.38
N ASN A 316 -9.90 6.35 4.34
CA ASN A 316 -9.61 7.64 4.97
C ASN A 316 -8.32 7.62 5.80
N VAL A 317 -7.96 6.51 6.42
CA VAL A 317 -6.66 6.35 7.08
C VAL A 317 -5.51 6.55 6.07
N PHE A 318 -5.55 5.88 4.92
CA PHE A 318 -4.54 6.06 3.88
C PHE A 318 -4.50 7.49 3.35
N LEU A 319 -5.66 8.08 3.05
CA LEU A 319 -5.76 9.47 2.59
C LEU A 319 -5.19 10.46 3.61
N THR A 320 -5.42 10.22 4.90
CA THR A 320 -4.87 11.03 5.99
C THR A 320 -3.34 11.05 5.95
N TRP A 321 -2.70 9.90 5.78
CA TRP A 321 -1.25 9.81 5.70
C TRP A 321 -0.69 10.38 4.38
N CYS A 322 -1.38 10.17 3.26
CA CYS A 322 -1.03 10.82 1.99
C CYS A 322 -1.04 12.35 2.12
N ASN A 323 -2.07 12.90 2.75
CA ASN A 323 -2.18 14.35 2.98
C ASN A 323 -1.08 14.90 3.91
N ARG A 324 -0.49 14.05 4.76
CA ARG A 324 0.65 14.39 5.61
C ARG A 324 1.99 14.24 4.92
N GLY A 325 2.02 13.78 3.68
CA GLY A 325 3.23 13.69 2.84
C GLY A 325 3.84 12.29 2.73
N VAL A 326 3.19 11.23 3.24
CA VAL A 326 3.63 9.84 3.03
C VAL A 326 3.48 9.48 1.56
N ASP A 327 4.52 8.95 0.93
CA ASP A 327 4.57 8.62 -0.50
C ASP A 327 4.02 7.22 -0.82
N GLY A 328 3.99 6.32 0.16
CA GLY A 328 3.54 4.95 -0.08
C GLY A 328 3.34 4.14 1.19
N PHE A 329 2.82 2.94 1.03
CA PHE A 329 2.49 2.05 2.13
C PHE A 329 2.98 0.63 1.86
N ARG A 330 3.40 -0.04 2.91
CA ARG A 330 3.51 -1.49 2.95
C ARG A 330 2.35 -2.00 3.81
N CYS A 331 1.43 -2.77 3.22
CA CYS A 331 0.30 -3.35 3.94
C CYS A 331 0.70 -4.73 4.47
N ASP A 332 0.86 -4.82 5.79
CA ASP A 332 1.15 -6.09 6.44
C ASP A 332 -0.07 -7.01 6.41
N ALA A 333 0.19 -8.29 6.13
CA ALA A 333 -0.83 -9.35 6.10
C ALA A 333 -2.10 -9.01 5.29
N GLY A 334 -1.98 -8.22 4.22
CA GLY A 334 -3.11 -7.79 3.36
C GLY A 334 -3.87 -8.95 2.72
N TYR A 335 -3.27 -10.13 2.62
CA TYR A 335 -3.92 -11.36 2.15
C TYR A 335 -4.96 -11.93 3.12
N MET A 336 -5.09 -11.37 4.31
CA MET A 336 -6.04 -11.84 5.34
C MET A 336 -7.37 -11.06 5.33
N ILE A 337 -7.54 -10.12 4.39
CA ILE A 337 -8.74 -9.29 4.22
C ILE A 337 -9.74 -10.02 3.32
#